data_ae15de75bfac28dfea03f4534dd7009c
#
_entry.id   ae15de75bfac28dfea03f4534dd7009c
#
_cell.length_a   1.000
_cell.length_b   1.000
_cell.length_c   1.000
_cell.angle_alpha   90.00
_cell.angle_beta   90.00
_cell.angle_gamma   90.00
#
_symmetry.space_group_name_H-M   'P 1'
#
loop_
_entity.id
_entity.type
_entity.pdbx_description
1 polymer ?
#
loop_
_entity_poly.entity_id
_entity_poly.type
_entity_poly.pdbx_seq_one_letter_code
_entity_poly.pdbx_strand_id
1 'polypeptide(L)'
;MEKHVIIVAGGKGTRMNTEVPKQFMELAGKPLLMHTTEIFFRAGNTPASLVIVIPRQHKALWGKLCHKHHFQVPHKVVEGGPQRFFSVRNALSVIGKNGLIAIHDGVRPSVSPDVIKRCFEAAEIYGNAVPAVAVAESMRRIFSGKTKVVNRKEYLLVQTPQTFRADLLHNAYQAPYREQFTDDASVLEHSGVAVHLVEGNKENIKVTTPGDLLFAEWLLSKSRPVE
;
A
#
# COMPACT_ATOMS: atom_id res chain seq x y z
N MET A 1 4.45 -14.21 -14.82
CA MET A 1 3.43 -13.24 -15.34
C MET A 1 3.98 -11.81 -15.31
N GLU A 2 3.46 -10.86 -16.14
CA GLU A 2 3.77 -9.44 -16.01
C GLU A 2 3.35 -8.93 -14.61
N LYS A 3 4.15 -8.00 -14.05
CA LYS A 3 3.90 -7.43 -12.72
C LYS A 3 3.63 -5.95 -12.86
N HIS A 4 2.55 -5.49 -12.26
CA HIS A 4 2.15 -4.09 -12.21
C HIS A 4 2.04 -3.65 -10.75
N VAL A 5 2.33 -2.38 -10.47
CA VAL A 5 2.26 -1.81 -9.13
C VAL A 5 1.41 -0.55 -9.14
N ILE A 6 0.47 -0.47 -8.21
CA ILE A 6 -0.31 0.74 -7.90
C ILE A 6 0.10 1.22 -6.51
N ILE A 7 0.62 2.43 -6.42
CA ILE A 7 0.93 3.08 -5.15
C ILE A 7 -0.14 4.12 -4.84
N VAL A 8 -0.94 3.87 -3.80
CA VAL A 8 -2.04 4.76 -3.41
C VAL A 8 -1.54 5.79 -2.38
N ALA A 9 -1.49 7.05 -2.78
CA ALA A 9 -1.01 8.16 -1.97
C ALA A 9 -2.05 9.30 -1.86
N GLY A 10 -3.35 8.94 -1.81
CA GLY A 10 -4.49 9.88 -1.82
C GLY A 10 -4.95 10.39 -0.44
N GLY A 11 -4.36 9.92 0.65
CA GLY A 11 -4.81 10.25 2.01
C GLY A 11 -4.60 11.71 2.39
N LYS A 12 -5.62 12.34 3.00
CA LYS A 12 -5.58 13.74 3.47
C LYS A 12 -4.60 14.01 4.61
N GLY A 13 -4.11 12.97 5.29
CA GLY A 13 -3.09 13.08 6.35
C GLY A 13 -3.49 13.89 7.60
N THR A 14 -4.77 14.08 7.87
CA THR A 14 -5.31 14.95 8.94
C THR A 14 -4.72 14.71 10.33
N ARG A 15 -4.28 13.48 10.62
CA ARG A 15 -3.64 13.11 11.91
C ARG A 15 -2.20 13.61 12.07
N MET A 16 -1.55 14.06 11.00
CA MET A 16 -0.18 14.59 11.07
C MET A 16 -0.11 16.05 11.47
N ASN A 17 -1.25 16.76 11.43
CA ASN A 17 -1.37 18.18 11.80
C ASN A 17 -0.33 19.11 11.12
N THR A 18 -0.03 18.83 9.84
CA THR A 18 0.96 19.56 9.02
C THR A 18 0.33 20.05 7.74
N GLU A 19 0.83 21.18 7.20
CA GLU A 19 0.42 21.73 5.90
C GLU A 19 0.84 20.84 4.73
N VAL A 20 1.97 20.13 4.87
CA VAL A 20 2.48 19.21 3.85
C VAL A 20 1.78 17.85 4.01
N PRO A 21 1.16 17.31 2.93
CA PRO A 21 0.58 15.98 2.98
C PRO A 21 1.63 14.93 3.33
N LYS A 22 1.29 14.01 4.24
CA LYS A 22 2.22 13.04 4.84
C LYS A 22 3.06 12.23 3.85
N GLN A 23 2.51 11.88 2.69
CA GLN A 23 3.23 11.17 1.63
C GLN A 23 4.38 11.95 1.03
N PHE A 24 4.37 13.28 1.18
CA PHE A 24 5.43 14.18 0.71
C PHE A 24 6.34 14.69 1.83
N MET A 25 6.08 14.30 3.08
CA MET A 25 6.97 14.63 4.19
C MET A 25 8.33 14.00 3.97
N GLU A 26 9.36 14.73 4.37
CA GLU A 26 10.74 14.27 4.24
C GLU A 26 11.02 13.12 5.22
N LEU A 27 11.66 12.09 4.71
CA LEU A 27 12.12 10.92 5.43
C LEU A 27 13.54 10.61 4.93
N ALA A 28 14.54 10.71 5.80
CA ALA A 28 15.93 10.46 5.45
C ALA A 28 16.40 11.18 4.15
N GLY A 29 16.06 12.48 4.02
CA GLY A 29 16.52 13.37 2.95
C GLY A 29 15.67 13.38 1.67
N LYS A 30 14.56 12.65 1.58
CA LYS A 30 13.62 12.71 0.44
C LYS A 30 12.18 12.36 0.84
N PRO A 31 11.18 12.70 0.00
CA PRO A 31 9.78 12.40 0.28
C PRO A 31 9.52 10.92 0.58
N LEU A 32 8.69 10.64 1.59
CA LEU A 32 8.29 9.30 2.01
C LEU A 32 7.77 8.45 0.83
N LEU A 33 6.99 9.05 -0.07
CA LEU A 33 6.46 8.39 -1.26
C LEU A 33 7.57 7.90 -2.20
N MET A 34 8.70 8.59 -2.30
CA MET A 34 9.84 8.15 -3.12
C MET A 34 10.47 6.88 -2.56
N HIS A 35 10.66 6.81 -1.23
CA HIS A 35 11.15 5.59 -0.58
C HIS A 35 10.22 4.41 -0.88
N THR A 36 8.91 4.60 -0.68
CA THR A 36 7.91 3.57 -0.95
C THR A 36 7.93 3.12 -2.42
N THR A 37 8.13 4.05 -3.35
CA THR A 37 8.15 3.74 -4.78
C THR A 37 9.41 2.96 -5.17
N GLU A 38 10.58 3.37 -4.67
CA GLU A 38 11.87 2.74 -4.99
C GLU A 38 11.98 1.29 -4.53
N ILE A 39 11.31 0.90 -3.44
CA ILE A 39 11.36 -0.47 -2.92
C ILE A 39 10.93 -1.49 -3.98
N PHE A 40 9.91 -1.17 -4.78
CA PHE A 40 9.42 -2.07 -5.84
C PHE A 40 10.41 -2.23 -6.98
N PHE A 41 11.34 -1.30 -7.19
CA PHE A 41 12.43 -1.43 -8.16
C PHE A 41 13.65 -2.15 -7.58
N ARG A 42 14.01 -1.88 -6.33
CA ARG A 42 15.17 -2.49 -5.66
C ARG A 42 14.96 -3.98 -5.37
N ALA A 43 13.73 -4.43 -5.22
CA ALA A 43 13.40 -5.84 -4.93
C ALA A 43 13.69 -6.82 -6.10
N GLY A 44 14.42 -6.39 -7.14
CA GLY A 44 14.69 -7.22 -8.34
C GLY A 44 13.44 -7.53 -9.17
N ASN A 45 12.35 -6.87 -8.88
CA ASN A 45 11.05 -7.03 -9.52
C ASN A 45 10.66 -5.74 -10.24
N THR A 46 11.51 -5.25 -11.18
CA THR A 46 11.14 -4.08 -11.98
C THR A 46 9.75 -4.30 -12.59
N PRO A 47 8.73 -3.55 -12.16
CA PRO A 47 7.38 -3.76 -12.66
C PRO A 47 7.28 -3.33 -14.13
N ALA A 48 6.46 -4.04 -14.91
CA ALA A 48 6.14 -3.67 -16.29
C ALA A 48 5.45 -2.29 -16.34
N SER A 49 4.69 -1.94 -15.28
CA SER A 49 4.21 -0.58 -15.07
C SER A 49 4.07 -0.26 -13.58
N LEU A 50 4.37 0.99 -13.23
CA LEU A 50 4.13 1.57 -11.92
C LEU A 50 3.23 2.78 -12.03
N VAL A 51 2.14 2.79 -11.28
CA VAL A 51 1.16 3.88 -11.25
C VAL A 51 1.11 4.46 -9.84
N ILE A 52 1.34 5.77 -9.72
CA ILE A 52 1.19 6.51 -8.47
C ILE A 52 -0.14 7.26 -8.52
N VAL A 53 -0.99 7.02 -7.51
CA VAL A 53 -2.29 7.67 -7.39
C VAL A 53 -2.22 8.77 -6.34
N ILE A 54 -2.37 10.02 -6.76
CA ILE A 54 -2.35 11.19 -5.88
C ILE A 54 -3.52 12.14 -6.18
N PRO A 55 -3.99 12.93 -5.21
CA PRO A 55 -5.00 13.96 -5.45
C PRO A 55 -4.57 14.97 -6.53
N ARG A 56 -5.53 15.45 -7.32
CA ARG A 56 -5.29 16.39 -8.43
C ARG A 56 -4.46 17.59 -8.01
N GLN A 57 -4.80 18.21 -6.87
CA GLN A 57 -4.11 19.38 -6.34
C GLN A 57 -2.64 19.15 -5.98
N HIS A 58 -2.20 17.91 -5.85
CA HIS A 58 -0.83 17.56 -5.47
C HIS A 58 0.04 17.12 -6.65
N LYS A 59 -0.50 17.00 -7.86
CA LYS A 59 0.27 16.57 -9.05
C LYS A 59 1.43 17.52 -9.36
N ALA A 60 1.18 18.82 -9.29
CA ALA A 60 2.23 19.84 -9.52
C ALA A 60 3.33 19.78 -8.44
N LEU A 61 2.95 19.60 -7.18
CA LEU A 61 3.90 19.43 -6.08
C LEU A 61 4.76 18.17 -6.28
N TRP A 62 4.15 17.05 -6.64
CA TRP A 62 4.89 15.80 -6.92
C TRP A 62 5.92 16.00 -8.05
N GLY A 63 5.54 16.64 -9.14
CA GLY A 63 6.46 16.95 -10.24
C GLY A 63 7.66 17.81 -9.79
N LYS A 64 7.41 18.86 -8.98
CA LYS A 64 8.48 19.67 -8.39
C LYS A 64 9.42 18.86 -7.49
N LEU A 65 8.88 17.98 -6.67
CA LEU A 65 9.66 17.10 -5.80
C LEU A 65 10.49 16.11 -6.62
N CYS A 66 9.93 15.48 -7.65
CA CYS A 66 10.67 14.60 -8.55
C CYS A 66 11.88 15.33 -9.18
N HIS A 67 11.68 16.55 -9.66
CA HIS A 67 12.77 17.36 -10.21
C HIS A 67 13.82 17.70 -9.14
N LYS A 68 13.39 18.19 -7.98
CA LYS A 68 14.29 18.57 -6.86
C LYS A 68 15.18 17.42 -6.40
N HIS A 69 14.63 16.20 -6.32
CA HIS A 69 15.35 15.03 -5.81
C HIS A 69 15.90 14.13 -6.93
N HIS A 70 15.91 14.60 -8.18
CA HIS A 70 16.37 13.83 -9.35
C HIS A 70 15.76 12.41 -9.39
N PHE A 71 14.45 12.29 -9.13
CA PHE A 71 13.76 11.01 -9.01
C PHE A 71 13.58 10.35 -10.37
N GLN A 72 14.35 9.27 -10.64
CA GLN A 72 14.47 8.62 -11.94
C GLN A 72 13.55 7.40 -12.12
N VAL A 73 12.79 7.00 -11.07
CA VAL A 73 11.92 5.81 -11.17
C VAL A 73 10.80 6.06 -12.19
N PRO A 74 10.71 5.26 -13.28
CA PRO A 74 9.66 5.43 -14.27
C PRO A 74 8.29 5.13 -13.66
N HIS A 75 7.35 6.07 -13.79
CA HIS A 75 5.99 5.90 -13.26
C HIS A 75 4.97 6.77 -14.00
N LYS A 76 3.71 6.33 -14.00
CA LYS A 76 2.56 7.14 -14.42
C LYS A 76 1.89 7.75 -13.19
N VAL A 77 1.42 8.98 -13.30
CA VAL A 77 0.64 9.63 -12.25
C VAL A 77 -0.83 9.67 -12.65
N VAL A 78 -1.67 9.06 -11.83
CA VAL A 78 -3.13 9.02 -11.99
C VAL A 78 -3.80 9.84 -10.88
N GLU A 79 -4.90 10.49 -11.20
CA GLU A 79 -5.69 11.27 -10.24
C GLU A 79 -6.47 10.35 -9.30
N GLY A 80 -6.36 10.60 -7.98
CA GLY A 80 -7.15 9.90 -6.97
C GLY A 80 -8.62 10.30 -6.99
N GLY A 81 -9.47 9.38 -6.55
CA GLY A 81 -10.90 9.61 -6.36
C GLY A 81 -11.23 10.06 -4.93
N PRO A 82 -12.53 10.27 -4.64
CA PRO A 82 -12.99 10.74 -3.32
C PRO A 82 -12.69 9.74 -2.19
N GLN A 83 -12.66 8.44 -2.47
CA GLN A 83 -12.25 7.38 -1.54
C GLN A 83 -11.15 6.50 -2.17
N ARG A 84 -10.54 5.64 -1.33
CA ARG A 84 -9.48 4.71 -1.75
C ARG A 84 -9.93 3.80 -2.90
N PHE A 85 -11.15 3.28 -2.84
CA PHE A 85 -11.77 2.49 -3.89
C PHE A 85 -11.72 3.18 -5.26
N PHE A 86 -12.18 4.42 -5.36
CA PHE A 86 -12.17 5.17 -6.62
C PHE A 86 -10.76 5.49 -7.09
N SER A 87 -9.83 5.71 -6.16
CA SER A 87 -8.41 5.91 -6.46
C SER A 87 -7.81 4.69 -7.15
N VAL A 88 -8.05 3.49 -6.61
CA VAL A 88 -7.61 2.23 -7.23
C VAL A 88 -8.31 1.99 -8.56
N ARG A 89 -9.62 2.22 -8.64
CA ARG A 89 -10.38 2.08 -9.89
C ARG A 89 -9.85 2.99 -11.00
N ASN A 90 -9.46 4.22 -10.68
CA ASN A 90 -8.83 5.12 -11.64
C ASN A 90 -7.46 4.59 -12.11
N ALA A 91 -6.66 3.99 -11.23
CA ALA A 91 -5.39 3.37 -11.63
C ALA A 91 -5.60 2.13 -12.50
N LEU A 92 -6.60 1.31 -12.21
CA LEU A 92 -6.94 0.14 -13.01
C LEU A 92 -7.32 0.50 -14.45
N SER A 93 -7.88 1.68 -14.70
CA SER A 93 -8.25 2.11 -16.05
C SER A 93 -7.05 2.30 -17.01
N VAL A 94 -5.83 2.40 -16.45
CA VAL A 94 -4.58 2.57 -17.24
C VAL A 94 -3.65 1.34 -17.17
N ILE A 95 -4.10 0.26 -16.54
CA ILE A 95 -3.40 -1.04 -16.44
C ILE A 95 -4.26 -2.10 -17.12
N GLY A 96 -3.62 -2.98 -17.90
CA GLY A 96 -4.29 -4.08 -18.59
C GLY A 96 -4.86 -5.14 -17.63
N LYS A 97 -5.68 -6.04 -18.20
CA LYS A 97 -6.30 -7.16 -17.44
C LYS A 97 -5.41 -8.39 -17.33
N ASN A 98 -4.18 -8.33 -17.84
CA ASN A 98 -3.23 -9.44 -17.82
C ASN A 98 -2.17 -9.22 -16.73
N GLY A 99 -1.63 -10.32 -16.19
CA GLY A 99 -0.56 -10.27 -15.21
C GLY A 99 -1.05 -10.18 -13.76
N LEU A 100 -0.18 -9.66 -12.91
CA LEU A 100 -0.41 -9.47 -11.48
C LEU A 100 -0.36 -7.99 -11.15
N ILE A 101 -1.25 -7.51 -10.27
CA ILE A 101 -1.31 -6.13 -9.81
C ILE A 101 -1.12 -6.11 -8.29
N ALA A 102 -0.06 -5.47 -7.83
CA ALA A 102 0.18 -5.18 -6.42
C ALA A 102 -0.30 -3.78 -6.09
N ILE A 103 -1.16 -3.63 -5.08
CA ILE A 103 -1.67 -2.35 -4.58
C ILE A 103 -1.02 -2.07 -3.23
N HIS A 104 -0.32 -0.95 -3.14
CA HIS A 104 0.46 -0.60 -1.95
C HIS A 104 0.15 0.80 -1.45
N ASP A 105 0.10 0.95 -0.13
CA ASP A 105 -0.05 2.27 0.51
C ASP A 105 1.24 3.09 0.33
N GLY A 106 1.16 4.28 -0.26
CA GLY A 106 2.29 5.18 -0.49
C GLY A 106 2.98 5.72 0.77
N VAL A 107 2.52 5.30 1.93
CA VAL A 107 3.04 5.66 3.25
C VAL A 107 3.52 4.45 4.06
N ARG A 108 3.94 3.38 3.38
CA ARG A 108 4.59 2.20 3.97
C ARG A 108 5.99 1.99 3.36
N PRO A 109 6.98 2.76 3.78
CA PRO A 109 8.32 2.76 3.16
C PRO A 109 9.18 1.56 3.56
N SER A 110 8.70 0.68 4.45
CA SER A 110 9.51 -0.37 5.09
C SER A 110 9.00 -1.78 4.80
N VAL A 111 8.22 -1.98 3.71
CA VAL A 111 7.90 -3.34 3.27
C VAL A 111 9.18 -4.04 2.81
N SER A 112 9.40 -5.29 3.26
CA SER A 112 10.60 -6.03 2.86
C SER A 112 10.50 -6.56 1.42
N PRO A 113 11.63 -6.65 0.68
CA PRO A 113 11.67 -7.29 -0.62
C PRO A 113 11.10 -8.71 -0.63
N ASP A 114 11.33 -9.46 0.44
CA ASP A 114 10.82 -10.85 0.58
C ASP A 114 9.29 -10.89 0.67
N VAL A 115 8.66 -9.93 1.36
CA VAL A 115 7.20 -9.83 1.40
C VAL A 115 6.66 -9.49 0.01
N ILE A 116 7.27 -8.54 -0.71
CA ILE A 116 6.87 -8.21 -2.09
C ILE A 116 6.96 -9.45 -2.98
N LYS A 117 8.09 -10.17 -2.94
CA LYS A 117 8.31 -11.39 -3.70
C LYS A 117 7.26 -12.44 -3.38
N ARG A 118 7.06 -12.74 -2.09
CA ARG A 118 6.07 -13.72 -1.60
C ARG A 118 4.65 -13.38 -2.05
N CYS A 119 4.27 -12.09 -2.02
CA CYS A 119 2.95 -11.66 -2.49
C CYS A 119 2.75 -11.93 -3.98
N PHE A 120 3.75 -11.66 -4.82
CA PHE A 120 3.65 -11.96 -6.25
C PHE A 120 3.61 -13.47 -6.53
N GLU A 121 4.47 -14.26 -5.88
CA GLU A 121 4.51 -15.72 -6.05
C GLU A 121 3.20 -16.38 -5.62
N ALA A 122 2.67 -15.98 -4.45
CA ALA A 122 1.40 -16.53 -3.98
C ALA A 122 0.21 -16.08 -4.84
N ALA A 123 0.19 -14.84 -5.32
CA ALA A 123 -0.87 -14.36 -6.20
C ALA A 123 -0.86 -15.08 -7.57
N GLU A 124 0.30 -15.50 -8.07
CA GLU A 124 0.41 -16.30 -9.29
C GLU A 124 -0.21 -17.69 -9.11
N ILE A 125 -0.09 -18.29 -7.94
CA ILE A 125 -0.60 -19.63 -7.62
C ILE A 125 -2.09 -19.59 -7.22
N TYR A 126 -2.45 -18.67 -6.31
CA TYR A 126 -3.77 -18.66 -5.66
C TYR A 126 -4.72 -17.58 -6.22
N GLY A 127 -4.26 -16.75 -7.16
CA GLY A 127 -5.03 -15.64 -7.73
C GLY A 127 -4.96 -14.35 -6.91
N ASN A 128 -4.59 -14.41 -5.64
CA ASN A 128 -4.36 -13.25 -4.78
C ASN A 128 -3.44 -13.57 -3.62
N ALA A 129 -2.85 -12.53 -3.02
CA ALA A 129 -2.05 -12.63 -1.80
C ALA A 129 -2.13 -11.34 -0.99
N VAL A 130 -2.40 -11.48 0.30
CA VAL A 130 -2.55 -10.36 1.25
C VAL A 130 -1.61 -10.60 2.43
N PRO A 131 -0.58 -9.75 2.63
CA PRO A 131 0.34 -9.89 3.74
C PRO A 131 -0.34 -9.51 5.05
N ALA A 132 -0.10 -10.31 6.09
CA ALA A 132 -0.65 -10.07 7.41
C ALA A 132 0.36 -10.44 8.50
N VAL A 133 0.22 -9.82 9.67
CA VAL A 133 1.02 -10.11 10.87
C VAL A 133 0.11 -10.37 12.06
N ALA A 134 0.59 -11.19 13.01
CA ALA A 134 -0.14 -11.49 14.23
C ALA A 134 -0.28 -10.24 15.12
N VAL A 135 -1.39 -10.18 15.85
CA VAL A 135 -1.62 -9.15 16.89
C VAL A 135 -0.77 -9.46 18.11
N ALA A 136 0.09 -8.53 18.51
CA ALA A 136 0.96 -8.67 19.67
C ALA A 136 0.22 -8.32 20.99
N GLU A 137 -0.61 -7.28 20.98
CA GLU A 137 -1.28 -6.73 22.15
C GLU A 137 -2.55 -7.51 22.51
N SER A 138 -2.98 -7.37 23.76
CA SER A 138 -4.30 -7.84 24.22
C SER A 138 -5.40 -7.02 23.58
N MET A 139 -6.43 -7.66 23.05
CA MET A 139 -7.54 -7.02 22.35
C MET A 139 -8.84 -7.08 23.15
N ARG A 140 -9.65 -6.04 23.01
CA ARG A 140 -11.02 -5.99 23.54
C ARG A 140 -11.99 -5.53 22.45
N ARG A 141 -13.10 -6.25 22.30
CA ARG A 141 -14.20 -5.80 21.45
C ARG A 141 -15.07 -4.80 22.23
N ILE A 142 -15.39 -3.69 21.59
CA ILE A 142 -16.33 -2.70 22.12
C ILE A 142 -17.72 -2.97 21.51
N PHE A 143 -18.75 -3.01 22.35
CA PHE A 143 -20.15 -3.12 21.90
C PHE A 143 -21.06 -2.44 22.94
N SER A 144 -21.97 -1.59 22.49
CA SER A 144 -22.97 -0.90 23.33
C SER A 144 -22.38 -0.29 24.62
N GLY A 145 -21.24 0.42 24.53
CA GLY A 145 -20.56 1.05 25.67
C GLY A 145 -19.83 0.09 26.62
N LYS A 146 -19.89 -1.22 26.38
CA LYS A 146 -19.18 -2.25 27.17
C LYS A 146 -18.01 -2.81 26.39
N THR A 147 -17.10 -3.50 27.09
CA THR A 147 -15.97 -4.17 26.44
C THR A 147 -15.90 -5.65 26.85
N LYS A 148 -15.45 -6.50 25.93
CA LYS A 148 -15.20 -7.93 26.17
C LYS A 148 -13.81 -8.31 25.64
N VAL A 149 -13.07 -9.12 26.39
CA VAL A 149 -11.80 -9.71 25.90
C VAL A 149 -12.08 -10.61 24.70
N VAL A 150 -11.21 -10.58 23.71
CA VAL A 150 -11.26 -11.48 22.55
C VAL A 150 -9.94 -12.26 22.44
N ASN A 151 -10.00 -13.43 21.85
CA ASN A 151 -8.81 -14.23 21.57
C ASN A 151 -8.04 -13.57 20.40
N ARG A 152 -6.91 -12.92 20.70
CA ARG A 152 -6.09 -12.25 19.66
C ARG A 152 -5.56 -13.19 18.58
N LYS A 153 -5.51 -14.51 18.81
CA LYS A 153 -5.06 -15.50 17.82
C LYS A 153 -6.04 -15.68 16.66
N GLU A 154 -7.27 -15.17 16.80
CA GLU A 154 -8.31 -15.17 15.75
C GLU A 154 -8.23 -13.92 14.85
N TYR A 155 -7.27 -13.02 15.09
CA TYR A 155 -7.15 -11.75 14.39
C TYR A 155 -5.74 -11.57 13.81
N LEU A 156 -5.70 -10.95 12.64
CA LEU A 156 -4.46 -10.56 11.97
C LEU A 156 -4.52 -9.09 11.58
N LEU A 157 -3.38 -8.44 11.60
CA LEU A 157 -3.23 -7.07 11.07
C LEU A 157 -2.82 -7.17 9.60
N VAL A 158 -3.73 -6.78 8.72
CA VAL A 158 -3.53 -6.81 7.28
C VAL A 158 -2.62 -5.66 6.84
N GLN A 159 -1.73 -5.96 5.91
CA GLN A 159 -0.79 -4.99 5.35
C GLN A 159 -0.98 -4.86 3.83
N THR A 160 -0.12 -4.07 3.20
CA THR A 160 0.08 -4.01 1.76
C THR A 160 1.57 -4.27 1.44
N PRO A 161 1.93 -4.75 0.22
CA PRO A 161 1.11 -4.80 -0.98
C PRO A 161 0.07 -5.92 -0.96
N GLN A 162 -1.17 -5.61 -1.31
CA GLN A 162 -2.17 -6.61 -1.63
C GLN A 162 -2.07 -6.91 -3.12
N THR A 163 -1.81 -8.15 -3.47
CA THR A 163 -1.47 -8.54 -4.85
C THR A 163 -2.53 -9.48 -5.42
N PHE A 164 -2.91 -9.26 -6.65
CA PHE A 164 -4.03 -9.95 -7.29
C PHE A 164 -3.72 -10.28 -8.74
N ARG A 165 -4.32 -11.32 -9.26
CA ARG A 165 -4.46 -11.47 -10.71
C ARG A 165 -5.28 -10.31 -11.27
N ALA A 166 -4.81 -9.73 -12.36
CA ALA A 166 -5.39 -8.53 -12.93
C ALA A 166 -6.87 -8.73 -13.35
N ASP A 167 -7.18 -9.88 -13.95
CA ASP A 167 -8.56 -10.22 -14.36
C ASP A 167 -9.53 -10.26 -13.17
N LEU A 168 -9.13 -10.90 -12.06
CA LEU A 168 -9.95 -10.97 -10.83
C LEU A 168 -10.18 -9.59 -10.23
N LEU A 169 -9.10 -8.79 -10.13
CA LEU A 169 -9.18 -7.46 -9.56
C LEU A 169 -10.06 -6.52 -10.39
N HIS A 170 -9.87 -6.50 -11.72
CA HIS A 170 -10.71 -5.72 -12.61
C HIS A 170 -12.19 -6.09 -12.51
N ASN A 171 -12.52 -7.38 -12.39
CA ASN A 171 -13.87 -7.84 -12.21
C ASN A 171 -14.46 -7.40 -10.86
N ALA A 172 -13.71 -7.55 -9.76
CA ALA A 172 -14.14 -7.13 -8.44
C ALA A 172 -14.45 -5.62 -8.37
N TYR A 173 -13.65 -4.79 -9.04
CA TYR A 173 -13.83 -3.34 -9.09
C TYR A 173 -14.96 -2.85 -10.02
N GLN A 174 -15.70 -3.75 -10.69
CA GLN A 174 -16.96 -3.39 -11.36
C GLN A 174 -18.12 -3.20 -10.36
N ALA A 175 -17.99 -3.73 -9.14
CA ALA A 175 -18.99 -3.53 -8.10
C ALA A 175 -19.19 -2.05 -7.75
N PRO A 176 -20.41 -1.63 -7.38
CA PRO A 176 -20.62 -0.32 -6.80
C PRO A 176 -19.87 -0.18 -5.48
N TYR A 177 -19.37 1.05 -5.19
CA TYR A 177 -18.70 1.34 -3.92
C TYR A 177 -19.58 1.02 -2.71
N ARG A 178 -18.96 0.48 -1.66
CA ARG A 178 -19.56 0.22 -0.34
C ARG A 178 -18.64 0.71 0.77
N GLU A 179 -19.20 1.24 1.85
CA GLU A 179 -18.42 1.72 3.00
C GLU A 179 -17.59 0.60 3.68
N GLN A 180 -18.03 -0.65 3.56
CA GLN A 180 -17.33 -1.82 4.08
C GLN A 180 -16.03 -2.14 3.32
N PHE A 181 -15.80 -1.53 2.16
CA PHE A 181 -14.56 -1.69 1.40
C PHE A 181 -13.42 -0.91 2.04
N THR A 182 -12.79 -1.52 3.06
CA THR A 182 -11.70 -0.91 3.82
C THR A 182 -10.35 -1.03 3.13
N ASP A 183 -10.19 -2.05 2.26
CA ASP A 183 -8.99 -2.37 1.50
C ASP A 183 -9.35 -3.10 0.18
N ASP A 184 -8.35 -3.54 -0.59
CA ASP A 184 -8.60 -4.19 -1.88
C ASP A 184 -9.03 -5.64 -1.71
N ALA A 185 -8.59 -6.29 -0.62
CA ALA A 185 -9.02 -7.64 -0.26
C ALA A 185 -10.52 -7.70 -0.01
N SER A 186 -11.08 -6.73 0.72
CA SER A 186 -12.52 -6.67 0.99
C SER A 186 -13.37 -6.44 -0.27
N VAL A 187 -12.82 -5.78 -1.30
CA VAL A 187 -13.46 -5.65 -2.61
C VAL A 187 -13.48 -6.99 -3.33
N LEU A 188 -12.35 -7.74 -3.28
CA LEU A 188 -12.26 -9.06 -3.88
C LEU A 188 -13.19 -10.07 -3.19
N GLU A 189 -13.20 -10.11 -1.85
CA GLU A 189 -14.10 -10.99 -1.07
C GLU A 189 -15.56 -10.74 -1.40
N HIS A 190 -15.94 -9.47 -1.60
CA HIS A 190 -17.31 -9.14 -2.03
C HIS A 190 -17.69 -9.75 -3.38
N SER A 191 -16.73 -10.04 -4.27
CA SER A 191 -16.96 -10.75 -5.52
C SER A 191 -17.03 -12.28 -5.37
N GLY A 192 -16.96 -12.81 -4.15
CA GLY A 192 -17.02 -14.24 -3.84
C GLY A 192 -15.66 -14.96 -3.93
N VAL A 193 -14.56 -14.25 -4.08
CA VAL A 193 -13.21 -14.82 -4.14
C VAL A 193 -12.59 -14.81 -2.75
N ALA A 194 -12.17 -15.99 -2.25
CA ALA A 194 -11.48 -16.10 -0.96
C ALA A 194 -10.11 -15.43 -0.99
N VAL A 195 -9.74 -14.77 0.11
CA VAL A 195 -8.44 -14.11 0.27
C VAL A 195 -7.39 -15.10 0.75
N HIS A 196 -6.25 -15.14 0.06
CA HIS A 196 -5.08 -15.93 0.47
C HIS A 196 -4.12 -15.05 1.27
N LEU A 197 -3.88 -15.43 2.54
CA LEU A 197 -2.98 -14.71 3.42
C LEU A 197 -1.54 -15.21 3.29
N VAL A 198 -0.59 -14.28 3.34
CA VAL A 198 0.85 -14.57 3.41
C VAL A 198 1.48 -13.84 4.59
N GLU A 199 2.63 -14.32 5.05
CA GLU A 199 3.35 -13.66 6.14
C GLU A 199 3.87 -12.29 5.71
N GLY A 200 3.51 -11.24 6.46
CA GLY A 200 4.02 -9.87 6.32
C GLY A 200 5.31 -9.65 7.11
N ASN A 201 5.72 -8.38 7.28
CA ASN A 201 6.81 -8.01 8.18
C ASN A 201 6.36 -6.90 9.14
N LYS A 202 6.78 -6.99 10.41
CA LYS A 202 6.35 -6.06 11.47
C LYS A 202 6.80 -4.62 11.21
N GLU A 203 7.93 -4.47 10.53
CA GLU A 203 8.52 -3.18 10.13
C GLU A 203 7.72 -2.46 9.04
N ASN A 204 6.83 -3.18 8.33
CA ASN A 204 5.97 -2.61 7.29
C ASN A 204 4.83 -1.77 7.90
N ILE A 205 5.20 -0.82 8.72
CA ILE A 205 4.26 0.09 9.37
C ILE A 205 3.63 1.06 8.37
N LYS A 206 2.40 1.47 8.65
CA LYS A 206 1.74 2.57 7.94
C LYS A 206 2.02 3.88 8.68
N VAL A 207 2.79 4.77 8.09
CA VAL A 207 3.08 6.09 8.67
C VAL A 207 1.79 6.90 8.75
N THR A 208 1.33 7.16 9.98
CA THR A 208 0.06 7.87 10.26
C THR A 208 0.22 8.98 11.29
N THR A 209 1.26 8.92 12.09
CA THR A 209 1.61 9.88 13.16
C THR A 209 3.05 10.35 13.01
N PRO A 210 3.45 11.47 13.64
CA PRO A 210 4.87 11.89 13.68
C PRO A 210 5.80 10.83 14.27
N GLY A 211 5.35 10.08 15.29
CA GLY A 211 6.13 8.98 15.88
C GLY A 211 6.41 7.85 14.89
N ASP A 212 5.43 7.53 14.03
CA ASP A 212 5.63 6.53 12.96
C ASP A 212 6.70 6.99 11.96
N LEU A 213 6.78 8.30 11.69
CA LEU A 213 7.79 8.87 10.77
C LEU A 213 9.20 8.68 11.32
N LEU A 214 9.40 9.01 12.60
CA LEU A 214 10.69 8.80 13.29
C LEU A 214 11.09 7.32 13.31
N PHE A 215 10.12 6.44 13.58
CA PHE A 215 10.39 5.00 13.57
C PHE A 215 10.73 4.49 12.17
N ALA A 216 10.02 4.96 11.13
CA ALA A 216 10.35 4.64 9.74
C ALA A 216 11.75 5.13 9.35
N GLU A 217 12.18 6.31 9.81
CA GLU A 217 13.51 6.84 9.57
C GLU A 217 14.60 5.98 10.22
N TRP A 218 14.38 5.57 11.47
CA TRP A 218 15.25 4.64 12.16
C TRP A 218 15.36 3.29 11.42
N LEU A 219 14.27 2.72 10.93
CA LEU A 219 14.28 1.49 10.15
C LEU A 219 15.12 1.63 8.88
N LEU A 220 14.96 2.73 8.14
CA LEU A 220 15.73 2.99 6.92
C LEU A 220 17.23 3.17 7.20
N SER A 221 17.60 3.76 8.35
CA SER A 221 19.01 3.90 8.73
C SER A 221 19.68 2.55 8.98
N LYS A 222 18.94 1.56 9.49
CA LYS A 222 19.44 0.19 9.73
C LYS A 222 19.55 -0.66 8.47
N SER A 223 18.79 -0.31 7.42
CA SER A 223 18.78 -1.03 6.15
C SER A 223 19.90 -0.57 5.19
N ARG A 224 20.65 0.49 5.53
CA ARG A 224 21.82 0.91 4.77
C ARG A 224 23.00 0.01 5.17
N PRO A 225 23.75 -0.57 4.21
CA PRO A 225 25.03 -1.19 4.54
C PRO A 225 25.90 -0.16 5.26
N VAL A 226 26.55 -0.57 6.35
CA VAL A 226 27.64 0.23 6.95
C VAL A 226 28.75 0.23 5.91
N GLU A 227 29.06 1.41 5.34
CA GLU A 227 30.21 1.62 4.46
C GLU A 227 31.51 1.38 5.22
#